data_063f91265e9a5f11b9d9fa830a94bea8
#
_entry.id   063f91265e9a5f11b9d9fa830a94bea8
#
_cell.length_a   1.000
_cell.length_b   1.000
_cell.length_c   1.000
_cell.angle_alpha   90.00
_cell.angle_beta   90.00
_cell.angle_gamma   90.00
#
_symmetry.space_group_name_H-M   'P 1'
#
loop_
_entity.id
_entity.type
_entity.pdbx_description
1 polymer ?
#
loop_
_entity_poly.entity_id
_entity_poly.type
_entity_poly.pdbx_seq_one_letter_code
_entity_poly.pdbx_strand_id
1 'polypeptide(L)'
;MKKQNIISIPLACLMATACASASVQPPPAWFQNTYNVYPQSEYITGRGQGTTRSEAETKARTEIAYFINTQVNTEMSTGRVFTTGHDGITKEERQTIENSVIRTDVQQSVVRFTEDPWRDPKTREWNTVAYIRRDEGWTVYEPDFKRQSEALLAIIQAADTEQVPFNAFLRYGNAIAYANSPEYRGAQIFASVLHPVKARTLFAEADAAEAALPQKQLAARERSRMHIESPVDYNNMVFQAMIRAFGNAGFAVEQNRNNALTYCLVQVDEGEQIMSAGVFYNLVLTGIISGKNGSLFSFKIETARQGAINKDLAKRRAYTALSDALETAFTAELARYQNALIKH
;
A
#
# COMPACT_ATOMS: atom_id res chain seq x y z
N MET A 1 -50.16 -67.70 76.22
CA MET A 1 -48.78 -67.40 75.85
C MET A 1 -48.58 -67.88 74.42
N LYS A 2 -48.67 -66.99 73.40
CA LYS A 2 -48.48 -67.32 71.98
C LYS A 2 -47.17 -66.63 71.50
N LYS A 3 -46.22 -67.46 71.15
CA LYS A 3 -44.95 -66.99 70.52
C LYS A 3 -45.21 -66.63 69.05
N GLN A 4 -44.94 -65.39 68.64
CA GLN A 4 -44.93 -64.97 67.25
C GLN A 4 -43.53 -65.16 66.71
N ASN A 5 -43.39 -65.99 65.70
CA ASN A 5 -42.16 -66.11 64.88
C ASN A 5 -42.10 -64.96 63.85
N ILE A 6 -41.11 -64.15 63.94
CA ILE A 6 -40.80 -63.15 63.00
C ILE A 6 -39.88 -63.73 61.90
N ILE A 7 -40.38 -63.92 60.70
CA ILE A 7 -39.62 -64.35 59.52
C ILE A 7 -38.94 -63.12 58.94
N SER A 8 -37.61 -63.04 59.04
CA SER A 8 -36.78 -62.04 58.40
C SER A 8 -36.53 -62.44 56.93
N ILE A 9 -37.04 -61.63 55.97
CA ILE A 9 -36.76 -61.76 54.54
C ILE A 9 -35.53 -60.90 54.25
N PRO A 10 -34.42 -61.42 53.67
CA PRO A 10 -33.31 -60.60 53.25
C PRO A 10 -33.67 -59.90 51.93
N LEU A 11 -33.75 -58.59 51.98
CA LEU A 11 -33.90 -57.74 50.78
C LEU A 11 -32.58 -57.70 50.01
N ALA A 12 -32.47 -58.55 48.99
CA ALA A 12 -31.33 -58.51 48.04
C ALA A 12 -31.47 -57.29 47.17
N CYS A 13 -30.70 -56.21 47.41
CA CYS A 13 -30.54 -55.07 46.54
C CYS A 13 -29.78 -55.52 45.27
N LEU A 14 -30.50 -55.76 44.16
CA LEU A 14 -29.95 -55.82 42.83
C LEU A 14 -29.52 -54.38 42.42
N MET A 15 -28.25 -54.06 42.61
CA MET A 15 -27.66 -52.87 41.91
C MET A 15 -27.48 -53.24 40.46
N ALA A 16 -28.46 -52.92 39.61
CA ALA A 16 -28.29 -52.85 38.16
C ALA A 16 -27.42 -51.68 37.87
N THR A 17 -26.10 -51.88 37.70
CA THR A 17 -25.18 -50.92 37.09
C THR A 17 -25.59 -50.77 35.60
N ALA A 18 -26.47 -49.81 35.33
CA ALA A 18 -26.68 -49.33 33.98
C ALA A 18 -25.39 -48.67 33.52
N CYS A 19 -24.52 -49.44 32.85
CA CYS A 19 -23.50 -48.86 31.99
C CYS A 19 -24.23 -48.08 30.89
N ALA A 20 -24.50 -46.80 31.12
CA ALA A 20 -24.87 -45.91 30.08
C ALA A 20 -23.68 -45.86 29.10
N SER A 21 -23.75 -46.66 28.04
CA SER A 21 -22.88 -46.54 26.88
C SER A 21 -23.08 -45.10 26.39
N ALA A 22 -22.15 -44.21 26.71
CA ALA A 22 -22.15 -42.88 26.13
C ALA A 22 -22.14 -43.08 24.63
N SER A 23 -23.26 -42.79 23.98
CA SER A 23 -23.37 -42.87 22.52
C SER A 23 -22.30 -41.99 21.92
N VAL A 24 -21.28 -42.60 21.30
CA VAL A 24 -20.22 -41.85 20.63
C VAL A 24 -20.89 -41.09 19.53
N GLN A 25 -20.99 -39.78 19.69
CA GLN A 25 -21.58 -38.90 18.72
C GLN A 25 -20.81 -39.05 17.40
N PRO A 26 -21.46 -39.42 16.28
CA PRO A 26 -20.76 -39.56 15.03
C PRO A 26 -20.17 -38.20 14.56
N PRO A 27 -19.05 -38.23 13.82
CA PRO A 27 -18.47 -36.98 13.32
C PRO A 27 -19.47 -36.25 12.40
N PRO A 28 -19.63 -34.92 12.54
CA PRO A 28 -20.53 -34.15 11.72
C PRO A 28 -20.08 -34.14 10.24
N ALA A 29 -21.01 -33.87 9.32
CA ALA A 29 -20.74 -33.92 7.88
C ALA A 29 -19.57 -33.01 7.44
N TRP A 30 -19.44 -31.82 8.03
CA TRP A 30 -18.35 -30.89 7.75
C TRP A 30 -16.97 -31.44 8.17
N PHE A 31 -16.92 -32.36 9.13
CA PHE A 31 -15.65 -32.97 9.55
C PHE A 31 -15.10 -33.92 8.49
N GLN A 32 -15.97 -34.67 7.83
CA GLN A 32 -15.61 -35.57 6.75
C GLN A 32 -15.21 -34.80 5.48
N ASN A 33 -16.03 -33.83 5.10
CA ASN A 33 -15.76 -32.96 3.95
C ASN A 33 -16.34 -31.56 4.20
N THR A 34 -15.46 -30.62 4.53
CA THR A 34 -15.85 -29.23 4.83
C THR A 34 -16.54 -28.59 3.63
N TYR A 35 -16.09 -28.85 2.41
CA TYR A 35 -16.59 -28.20 1.20
C TYR A 35 -17.98 -28.72 0.74
N ASN A 36 -18.42 -29.87 1.23
CA ASN A 36 -19.79 -30.32 0.98
C ASN A 36 -20.82 -29.49 1.79
N VAL A 37 -20.41 -28.97 2.96
CA VAL A 37 -21.29 -28.15 3.81
C VAL A 37 -21.05 -26.67 3.57
N TYR A 38 -19.81 -26.28 3.28
CA TYR A 38 -19.36 -24.91 3.03
C TYR A 38 -18.67 -24.82 1.67
N PRO A 39 -19.42 -24.77 0.54
CA PRO A 39 -18.83 -24.69 -0.81
C PRO A 39 -17.91 -23.47 -0.96
N GLN A 40 -16.74 -23.67 -1.57
CA GLN A 40 -15.75 -22.59 -1.77
C GLN A 40 -16.26 -21.43 -2.64
N SER A 41 -17.26 -21.67 -3.48
CA SER A 41 -17.94 -20.61 -4.26
C SER A 41 -18.68 -19.63 -3.38
N GLU A 42 -19.14 -20.05 -2.19
CA GLU A 42 -19.97 -19.26 -1.28
C GLU A 42 -19.27 -18.90 0.03
N TYR A 43 -18.26 -19.69 0.42
CA TYR A 43 -17.62 -19.57 1.71
C TYR A 43 -16.09 -19.50 1.59
N ILE A 44 -15.48 -18.75 2.49
CA ILE A 44 -14.08 -18.87 2.88
C ILE A 44 -14.08 -19.61 4.21
N THR A 45 -13.36 -20.73 4.32
CA THR A 45 -13.38 -21.58 5.50
C THR A 45 -11.98 -21.81 6.07
N GLY A 46 -11.91 -21.96 7.39
CA GLY A 46 -10.73 -22.43 8.10
C GLY A 46 -11.10 -23.49 9.11
N ARG A 47 -10.27 -24.54 9.25
CA ARG A 47 -10.46 -25.61 10.23
C ARG A 47 -9.54 -25.39 11.43
N GLY A 48 -10.05 -25.66 12.62
CA GLY A 48 -9.26 -25.60 13.83
C GLY A 48 -9.43 -26.81 14.71
N GLN A 49 -8.35 -27.24 15.35
CA GLN A 49 -8.30 -28.34 16.31
C GLN A 49 -7.55 -27.90 17.54
N GLY A 50 -8.06 -28.22 18.71
CA GLY A 50 -7.45 -27.84 19.98
C GLY A 50 -7.91 -28.63 21.17
N THR A 51 -7.20 -28.54 22.29
CA THR A 51 -7.54 -29.19 23.55
C THR A 51 -8.78 -28.55 24.19
N THR A 52 -9.04 -27.30 23.87
CA THR A 52 -10.24 -26.57 24.27
C THR A 52 -10.99 -26.07 23.01
N ARG A 53 -12.30 -25.80 23.16
CA ARG A 53 -13.10 -25.21 22.10
C ARG A 53 -12.55 -23.85 21.66
N SER A 54 -12.16 -23.01 22.61
CA SER A 54 -11.58 -21.68 22.31
C SER A 54 -10.27 -21.77 21.53
N GLU A 55 -9.42 -22.75 21.83
CA GLU A 55 -8.19 -23.00 21.06
C GLU A 55 -8.51 -23.43 19.63
N ALA A 56 -9.47 -24.33 19.44
CA ALA A 56 -9.91 -24.77 18.12
C ALA A 56 -10.49 -23.60 17.31
N GLU A 57 -11.34 -22.76 17.92
CA GLU A 57 -11.92 -21.56 17.28
C GLU A 57 -10.82 -20.55 16.88
N THR A 58 -9.82 -20.33 17.73
CA THR A 58 -8.67 -19.47 17.43
C THR A 58 -7.88 -19.99 16.23
N LYS A 59 -7.57 -21.27 16.19
CA LYS A 59 -6.86 -21.91 15.07
C LYS A 59 -7.67 -21.86 13.77
N ALA A 60 -8.98 -22.10 13.85
CA ALA A 60 -9.87 -22.02 12.68
C ALA A 60 -9.90 -20.59 12.10
N ARG A 61 -9.88 -19.57 12.95
CA ARG A 61 -9.79 -18.17 12.53
C ARG A 61 -8.44 -17.83 11.90
N THR A 62 -7.36 -18.35 12.46
CA THR A 62 -6.00 -18.22 11.93
C THR A 62 -5.88 -18.84 10.53
N GLU A 63 -6.54 -19.98 10.30
CA GLU A 63 -6.58 -20.62 8.97
C GLU A 63 -7.29 -19.76 7.92
N ILE A 64 -8.37 -19.05 8.26
CA ILE A 64 -8.99 -18.08 7.34
C ILE A 64 -8.00 -16.98 6.98
N ALA A 65 -7.32 -16.39 7.97
CA ALA A 65 -6.32 -15.37 7.73
C ALA A 65 -5.17 -15.88 6.84
N TYR A 66 -4.70 -17.10 7.12
CA TYR A 66 -3.67 -17.74 6.29
C TYR A 66 -4.13 -17.98 4.86
N PHE A 67 -5.38 -18.44 4.66
CA PHE A 67 -5.95 -18.61 3.32
C PHE A 67 -5.98 -17.27 2.56
N ILE A 68 -6.49 -16.20 3.19
CA ILE A 68 -6.54 -14.88 2.57
C ILE A 68 -5.14 -14.41 2.19
N ASN A 69 -4.17 -14.52 3.10
CA ASN A 69 -2.78 -14.14 2.84
C ASN A 69 -2.14 -14.95 1.70
N THR A 70 -2.41 -16.24 1.63
CA THR A 70 -1.90 -17.10 0.56
C THR A 70 -2.48 -16.69 -0.79
N GLN A 71 -3.77 -16.37 -0.87
CA GLN A 71 -4.39 -15.87 -2.09
C GLN A 71 -3.82 -14.50 -2.49
N VAL A 72 -3.65 -13.58 -1.53
CA VAL A 72 -3.01 -12.28 -1.77
C VAL A 72 -1.61 -12.47 -2.36
N ASN A 73 -0.79 -13.32 -1.75
CA ASN A 73 0.57 -13.61 -2.24
C ASN A 73 0.56 -14.24 -3.64
N THR A 74 -0.42 -15.10 -3.92
CA THR A 74 -0.57 -15.73 -5.23
C THR A 74 -0.95 -14.70 -6.30
N GLU A 75 -1.92 -13.85 -6.03
CA GLU A 75 -2.32 -12.78 -6.96
C GLU A 75 -1.17 -11.78 -7.20
N MET A 76 -0.43 -11.41 -6.16
CA MET A 76 0.75 -10.56 -6.28
C MET A 76 1.88 -11.22 -7.09
N SER A 77 2.11 -12.52 -6.93
CA SER A 77 3.19 -13.23 -7.64
C SER A 77 2.87 -13.54 -9.10
N THR A 78 1.58 -13.68 -9.44
CA THR A 78 1.14 -13.97 -10.81
C THR A 78 1.07 -12.75 -11.71
N GLY A 79 1.31 -11.55 -11.15
CA GLY A 79 1.30 -10.29 -11.90
C GLY A 79 -0.06 -9.88 -12.47
N ARG A 80 -1.14 -10.57 -12.13
CA ARG A 80 -2.48 -10.25 -12.67
C ARG A 80 -2.98 -8.87 -12.27
N VAL A 81 -2.49 -8.35 -11.15
CA VAL A 81 -2.85 -7.02 -10.62
C VAL A 81 -1.82 -5.95 -11.04
N PHE A 82 -0.67 -6.32 -11.64
CA PHE A 82 0.48 -5.44 -11.84
C PHE A 82 0.90 -5.29 -13.31
N THR A 83 -0.03 -5.13 -14.22
CA THR A 83 0.24 -5.01 -15.67
C THR A 83 0.75 -3.65 -16.13
N THR A 84 1.08 -2.72 -15.26
CA THR A 84 1.67 -1.43 -15.66
C THR A 84 3.16 -1.41 -15.36
N GLY A 85 3.94 -1.75 -16.37
CA GLY A 85 5.35 -1.67 -16.58
C GLY A 85 6.21 -0.83 -15.65
N HIS A 86 6.58 -1.37 -14.51
CA HIS A 86 7.81 -1.04 -13.79
C HIS A 86 8.30 -2.32 -13.09
N ASP A 87 9.62 -2.44 -12.95
CA ASP A 87 10.30 -3.55 -12.31
C ASP A 87 9.58 -3.98 -11.02
N GLY A 88 9.30 -5.27 -10.94
CA GLY A 88 8.39 -5.92 -9.98
C GLY A 88 8.42 -5.37 -8.55
N ILE A 89 7.29 -5.51 -7.86
CA ILE A 89 7.10 -5.11 -6.45
C ILE A 89 8.27 -5.56 -5.59
N THR A 90 8.86 -4.63 -4.87
CA THR A 90 9.93 -4.93 -3.92
C THR A 90 9.43 -5.84 -2.79
N LYS A 91 10.36 -6.52 -2.11
CA LYS A 91 10.01 -7.36 -0.96
C LYS A 91 9.33 -6.56 0.16
N GLU A 92 9.72 -5.31 0.34
CA GLU A 92 9.16 -4.39 1.35
C GLU A 92 7.75 -3.93 0.98
N GLU A 93 7.50 -3.62 -0.29
CA GLU A 93 6.15 -3.28 -0.78
C GLU A 93 5.21 -4.47 -0.64
N ARG A 94 5.66 -5.68 -0.99
CA ARG A 94 4.91 -6.93 -0.78
C ARG A 94 4.54 -7.11 0.69
N GLN A 95 5.51 -6.98 1.60
CA GLN A 95 5.27 -7.11 3.03
C GLN A 95 4.30 -6.03 3.56
N THR A 96 4.34 -4.84 2.98
CA THR A 96 3.45 -3.74 3.35
C THR A 96 2.02 -4.00 2.87
N ILE A 97 1.85 -4.54 1.65
CA ILE A 97 0.53 -4.94 1.12
C ILE A 97 -0.04 -6.10 1.95
N GLU A 98 0.75 -7.13 2.24
CA GLU A 98 0.35 -8.22 3.13
C GLU A 98 -0.11 -7.70 4.49
N ASN A 99 0.66 -6.81 5.11
CA ASN A 99 0.31 -6.20 6.39
C ASN A 99 -0.95 -5.32 6.29
N SER A 100 -1.18 -4.65 5.16
CA SER A 100 -2.37 -3.85 4.91
C SER A 100 -3.63 -4.72 4.81
N VAL A 101 -3.55 -5.85 4.12
CA VAL A 101 -4.64 -6.83 4.03
C VAL A 101 -4.91 -7.53 5.38
N ILE A 102 -3.84 -7.84 6.13
CA ILE A 102 -3.94 -8.43 7.48
C ILE A 102 -4.52 -7.42 8.48
N ARG A 103 -4.13 -6.13 8.39
CA ARG A 103 -4.64 -5.04 9.25
C ARG A 103 -6.07 -4.65 8.92
N THR A 104 -6.56 -4.98 7.74
CA THR A 104 -8.00 -5.04 7.52
C THR A 104 -8.45 -6.19 8.42
N ASP A 105 -8.60 -5.90 9.71
CA ASP A 105 -9.14 -6.81 10.71
C ASP A 105 -10.33 -7.47 10.03
N VAL A 106 -10.17 -8.75 9.65
CA VAL A 106 -11.32 -9.53 9.21
C VAL A 106 -12.25 -9.41 10.40
N GLN A 107 -13.15 -8.43 10.31
CA GLN A 107 -13.90 -7.93 11.46
C GLN A 107 -14.49 -9.15 12.12
N GLN A 108 -14.27 -9.31 13.40
CA GLN A 108 -14.76 -10.46 14.16
C GLN A 108 -16.26 -10.70 13.91
N SER A 109 -16.96 -9.64 13.46
CA SER A 109 -18.37 -9.66 13.08
C SER A 109 -18.70 -10.49 11.83
N VAL A 110 -17.73 -10.76 10.94
CA VAL A 110 -17.95 -11.48 9.67
C VAL A 110 -17.57 -12.96 9.79
N VAL A 111 -16.64 -13.28 10.72
CA VAL A 111 -16.22 -14.67 10.96
C VAL A 111 -17.23 -15.36 11.86
N ARG A 112 -17.86 -16.38 11.34
CA ARG A 112 -18.78 -17.25 12.08
C ARG A 112 -18.15 -18.61 12.30
N PHE A 113 -18.67 -19.35 13.29
CA PHE A 113 -18.27 -20.72 13.58
C PHE A 113 -19.43 -21.67 13.30
N THR A 114 -19.09 -22.93 12.99
CA THR A 114 -20.12 -23.97 12.93
C THR A 114 -20.87 -24.06 14.26
N GLU A 115 -22.18 -24.30 14.18
CA GLU A 115 -23.04 -24.46 15.37
C GLU A 115 -22.72 -25.75 16.14
N ASP A 116 -22.21 -26.78 15.45
CA ASP A 116 -21.91 -28.09 15.98
C ASP A 116 -20.38 -28.36 16.06
N PRO A 117 -19.62 -27.69 16.94
CA PRO A 117 -18.23 -28.06 17.17
C PRO A 117 -18.17 -29.49 17.75
N TRP A 118 -17.28 -30.32 17.21
CA TRP A 118 -17.21 -31.71 17.52
C TRP A 118 -15.97 -32.07 18.34
N ARG A 119 -16.17 -32.81 19.44
CA ARG A 119 -15.09 -33.33 20.23
C ARG A 119 -14.81 -34.76 19.82
N ASP A 120 -13.63 -35.04 19.27
CA ASP A 120 -13.22 -36.39 18.90
C ASP A 120 -13.15 -37.29 20.16
N PRO A 121 -13.92 -38.37 20.23
CA PRO A 121 -13.92 -39.28 21.40
C PRO A 121 -12.60 -40.02 21.57
N LYS A 122 -11.77 -40.15 20.51
CA LYS A 122 -10.48 -40.83 20.54
C LYS A 122 -9.36 -39.91 21.03
N THR A 123 -9.22 -38.73 20.40
CA THR A 123 -8.16 -37.76 20.73
C THR A 123 -8.54 -36.84 21.88
N ARG A 124 -9.84 -36.72 22.20
CA ARG A 124 -10.45 -35.75 23.12
C ARG A 124 -10.26 -34.29 22.70
N GLU A 125 -9.85 -34.04 21.47
CA GLU A 125 -9.66 -32.70 20.93
C GLU A 125 -10.95 -32.15 20.36
N TRP A 126 -11.13 -30.85 20.51
CA TRP A 126 -12.18 -30.09 19.87
C TRP A 126 -11.82 -29.77 18.43
N ASN A 127 -12.78 -29.95 17.52
CA ASN A 127 -12.70 -29.60 16.12
C ASN A 127 -13.82 -28.61 15.79
N THR A 128 -13.50 -27.61 14.99
CA THR A 128 -14.46 -26.61 14.54
C THR A 128 -14.11 -26.08 13.13
N VAL A 129 -15.08 -25.46 12.49
CA VAL A 129 -14.90 -24.69 11.26
C VAL A 129 -15.28 -23.25 11.53
N ALA A 130 -14.37 -22.34 11.24
CA ALA A 130 -14.69 -20.93 11.05
C ALA A 130 -15.02 -20.68 9.58
N TYR A 131 -15.95 -19.79 9.28
CA TYR A 131 -16.29 -19.45 7.92
C TYR A 131 -16.70 -17.98 7.76
N ILE A 132 -16.48 -17.46 6.55
CA ILE A 132 -17.01 -16.18 6.07
C ILE A 132 -17.92 -16.50 4.89
N ARG A 133 -19.17 -16.07 4.92
CA ARG A 133 -20.01 -16.06 3.73
C ARG A 133 -19.54 -14.94 2.82
N ARG A 134 -19.16 -15.26 1.57
CA ARG A 134 -18.58 -14.30 0.63
C ARG A 134 -19.45 -13.08 0.40
N ASP A 135 -20.77 -13.26 0.29
CA ASP A 135 -21.70 -12.17 0.12
C ASP A 135 -21.84 -11.28 1.37
N GLU A 136 -21.85 -11.88 2.56
CA GLU A 136 -21.89 -11.11 3.81
C GLU A 136 -20.59 -10.35 4.02
N GLY A 137 -19.44 -11.01 3.77
CA GLY A 137 -18.13 -10.35 3.78
C GLY A 137 -18.08 -9.20 2.78
N TRP A 138 -18.55 -9.42 1.57
CA TRP A 138 -18.61 -8.37 0.55
C TRP A 138 -19.41 -7.15 1.05
N THR A 139 -20.61 -7.36 1.58
CA THR A 139 -21.48 -6.27 2.04
C THR A 139 -20.83 -5.40 3.11
N VAL A 140 -20.01 -6.02 3.99
CA VAL A 140 -19.29 -5.29 5.05
C VAL A 140 -18.14 -4.44 4.49
N TYR A 141 -17.40 -4.95 3.51
CA TYR A 141 -16.19 -4.29 2.98
C TYR A 141 -16.41 -3.49 1.69
N GLU A 142 -17.54 -3.66 1.01
CA GLU A 142 -17.86 -2.95 -0.23
C GLU A 142 -17.71 -1.42 -0.11
N PRO A 143 -18.15 -0.75 0.98
CA PRO A 143 -17.95 0.68 1.14
C PRO A 143 -16.47 1.10 1.12
N ASP A 144 -15.59 0.27 1.70
CA ASP A 144 -14.16 0.53 1.70
C ASP A 144 -13.54 0.33 0.32
N PHE A 145 -13.91 -0.74 -0.38
CA PHE A 145 -13.47 -0.99 -1.75
C PHE A 145 -13.92 0.13 -2.70
N LYS A 146 -15.17 0.58 -2.58
CA LYS A 146 -15.72 1.68 -3.35
C LYS A 146 -14.97 2.97 -3.10
N ARG A 147 -14.69 3.30 -1.85
CA ARG A 147 -13.90 4.47 -1.46
C ARG A 147 -12.50 4.47 -2.11
N GLN A 148 -11.81 3.32 -2.14
CA GLN A 148 -10.49 3.21 -2.77
C GLN A 148 -10.57 3.39 -4.29
N SER A 149 -11.54 2.79 -4.96
CA SER A 149 -11.77 2.96 -6.39
C SER A 149 -12.10 4.41 -6.75
N GLU A 150 -13.03 5.03 -6.01
CA GLU A 150 -13.43 6.43 -6.19
C GLU A 150 -12.27 7.41 -5.92
N ALA A 151 -11.42 7.12 -4.94
CA ALA A 151 -10.26 7.95 -4.64
C ALA A 151 -9.27 7.97 -5.81
N LEU A 152 -8.96 6.81 -6.41
CA LEU A 152 -8.10 6.78 -7.61
C LEU A 152 -8.72 7.57 -8.77
N LEU A 153 -10.00 7.37 -9.05
CA LEU A 153 -10.70 8.10 -10.11
C LEU A 153 -10.70 9.60 -9.87
N ALA A 154 -10.90 10.04 -8.63
CA ALA A 154 -10.85 11.46 -8.27
C ALA A 154 -9.45 12.08 -8.49
N ILE A 155 -8.37 11.35 -8.13
CA ILE A 155 -7.00 11.80 -8.37
C ILE A 155 -6.73 11.91 -9.88
N ILE A 156 -7.18 10.94 -10.68
CA ILE A 156 -7.04 10.96 -12.14
C ILE A 156 -7.83 12.12 -12.74
N GLN A 157 -9.06 12.33 -12.32
CA GLN A 157 -9.90 13.45 -12.78
C GLN A 157 -9.27 14.80 -12.45
N ALA A 158 -8.68 14.97 -11.28
CA ALA A 158 -7.96 16.18 -10.90
C ALA A 158 -6.74 16.43 -11.82
N ALA A 159 -6.06 15.36 -12.28
CA ALA A 159 -4.98 15.46 -13.25
C ALA A 159 -5.50 15.79 -14.67
N ASP A 160 -6.62 15.20 -15.09
CA ASP A 160 -7.23 15.40 -16.40
C ASP A 160 -7.75 16.85 -16.59
N THR A 161 -8.23 17.46 -15.51
CA THR A 161 -8.76 18.85 -15.52
C THR A 161 -7.69 19.92 -15.28
N GLU A 162 -6.47 19.53 -14.92
CA GLU A 162 -5.37 20.46 -14.65
C GLU A 162 -4.92 21.18 -15.93
N GLN A 163 -4.95 22.50 -15.88
CA GLN A 163 -4.63 23.35 -17.05
C GLN A 163 -3.11 23.62 -17.20
N VAL A 164 -2.36 23.50 -16.10
CA VAL A 164 -0.92 23.73 -16.10
C VAL A 164 -0.21 22.40 -16.37
N PRO A 165 0.49 22.24 -17.52
CA PRO A 165 1.10 20.95 -17.89
C PRO A 165 2.09 20.41 -16.86
N PHE A 166 2.85 21.28 -16.20
CA PHE A 166 3.75 20.92 -15.12
C PHE A 166 3.01 20.26 -13.93
N ASN A 167 1.90 20.86 -13.50
CA ASN A 167 1.07 20.32 -12.43
C ASN A 167 0.37 19.04 -12.88
N ALA A 168 -0.12 18.98 -14.11
CA ALA A 168 -0.75 17.77 -14.66
C ALA A 168 0.22 16.59 -14.65
N PHE A 169 1.48 16.79 -15.05
CA PHE A 169 2.51 15.75 -14.96
C PHE A 169 2.71 15.23 -13.53
N LEU A 170 2.80 16.13 -12.55
CA LEU A 170 2.92 15.76 -11.13
C LEU A 170 1.68 15.04 -10.58
N ARG A 171 0.47 15.50 -10.96
CA ARG A 171 -0.79 14.86 -10.55
C ARG A 171 -0.93 13.46 -11.12
N TYR A 172 -0.54 13.21 -12.37
CA TYR A 172 -0.50 11.84 -12.91
C TYR A 172 0.53 10.96 -12.19
N GLY A 173 1.68 11.53 -11.79
CA GLY A 173 2.63 10.83 -10.92
C GLY A 173 1.99 10.41 -9.59
N ASN A 174 1.18 11.28 -8.97
CA ASN A 174 0.42 10.96 -7.76
C ASN A 174 -0.62 9.87 -8.00
N ALA A 175 -1.32 9.90 -9.14
CA ALA A 175 -2.28 8.84 -9.49
C ALA A 175 -1.59 7.48 -9.62
N ILE A 176 -0.44 7.43 -10.29
CA ILE A 176 0.37 6.20 -10.43
C ILE A 176 0.86 5.73 -9.05
N ALA A 177 1.35 6.63 -8.20
CA ALA A 177 1.79 6.30 -6.86
C ALA A 177 0.64 5.75 -6.00
N TYR A 178 -0.55 6.36 -6.07
CA TYR A 178 -1.74 5.87 -5.36
C TYR A 178 -2.20 4.51 -5.89
N ALA A 179 -2.27 4.34 -7.22
CA ALA A 179 -2.63 3.07 -7.84
C ALA A 179 -1.68 1.92 -7.43
N ASN A 180 -0.41 2.22 -7.14
CA ASN A 180 0.57 1.26 -6.64
C ASN A 180 0.67 1.22 -5.10
N SER A 181 -0.15 2.00 -4.39
CA SER A 181 -0.11 2.01 -2.93
C SER A 181 -0.60 0.68 -2.34
N PRO A 182 -0.06 0.30 -1.16
CA PRO A 182 -0.50 -0.90 -0.43
C PRO A 182 -2.00 -0.87 -0.13
N GLU A 183 -2.56 0.31 0.15
CA GLU A 183 -3.96 0.49 0.49
C GLU A 183 -4.87 0.17 -0.70
N TYR A 184 -4.57 0.72 -1.88
CA TYR A 184 -5.36 0.48 -3.09
C TYR A 184 -5.22 -0.95 -3.57
N ARG A 185 -3.98 -1.45 -3.71
CA ARG A 185 -3.73 -2.83 -4.15
C ARG A 185 -4.26 -3.85 -3.16
N GLY A 186 -4.08 -3.62 -1.87
CA GLY A 186 -4.64 -4.47 -0.81
C GLY A 186 -6.15 -4.58 -0.90
N ALA A 187 -6.85 -3.46 -1.10
CA ALA A 187 -8.31 -3.45 -1.27
C ALA A 187 -8.74 -4.23 -2.53
N GLN A 188 -8.06 -4.03 -3.66
CA GLN A 188 -8.35 -4.69 -4.94
C GLN A 188 -8.19 -6.21 -4.85
N ILE A 189 -7.08 -6.67 -4.25
CA ILE A 189 -6.81 -8.09 -4.05
C ILE A 189 -7.81 -8.70 -3.06
N PHE A 190 -8.06 -8.05 -1.93
CA PHE A 190 -8.98 -8.55 -0.93
C PHE A 190 -10.43 -8.64 -1.47
N ALA A 191 -10.85 -7.65 -2.25
CA ALA A 191 -12.14 -7.70 -2.95
C ALA A 191 -12.22 -8.92 -3.88
N SER A 192 -11.16 -9.19 -4.66
CA SER A 192 -11.08 -10.35 -5.56
C SER A 192 -11.13 -11.67 -4.80
N VAL A 193 -10.48 -11.77 -3.65
CA VAL A 193 -10.53 -12.95 -2.77
C VAL A 193 -11.93 -13.15 -2.19
N LEU A 194 -12.59 -12.08 -1.76
CA LEU A 194 -13.96 -12.16 -1.22
C LEU A 194 -14.97 -12.53 -2.31
N HIS A 195 -14.99 -11.79 -3.42
CA HIS A 195 -15.97 -12.00 -4.47
C HIS A 195 -15.47 -11.57 -5.85
N PRO A 196 -14.81 -12.46 -6.61
CA PRO A 196 -14.10 -12.11 -7.85
C PRO A 196 -14.95 -11.39 -8.90
N VAL A 197 -16.24 -11.77 -9.02
CA VAL A 197 -17.15 -11.16 -10.00
C VAL A 197 -17.51 -9.73 -9.62
N LYS A 198 -17.93 -9.51 -8.37
CA LYS A 198 -18.29 -8.17 -7.88
C LYS A 198 -17.08 -7.24 -7.84
N ALA A 199 -15.89 -7.75 -7.45
CA ALA A 199 -14.64 -7.00 -7.46
C ALA A 199 -14.30 -6.50 -8.86
N ARG A 200 -14.36 -7.35 -9.87
CA ARG A 200 -14.12 -6.98 -11.27
C ARG A 200 -15.08 -5.88 -11.73
N THR A 201 -16.36 -5.97 -11.37
CA THR A 201 -17.34 -4.96 -11.74
C THR A 201 -17.08 -3.63 -11.03
N LEU A 202 -16.74 -3.67 -9.74
CA LEU A 202 -16.52 -2.47 -8.94
C LEU A 202 -15.27 -1.70 -9.37
N PHE A 203 -14.17 -2.40 -9.68
CA PHE A 203 -12.90 -1.77 -10.07
C PHE A 203 -12.78 -1.53 -11.59
N ALA A 204 -13.71 -1.97 -12.42
CA ALA A 204 -13.58 -1.93 -13.89
C ALA A 204 -13.25 -0.54 -14.44
N GLU A 205 -13.88 0.51 -13.93
CA GLU A 205 -13.63 1.89 -14.38
C GLU A 205 -12.25 2.37 -13.91
N ALA A 206 -11.89 2.10 -12.66
CA ALA A 206 -10.58 2.46 -12.11
C ALA A 206 -9.44 1.74 -12.82
N ASP A 207 -9.60 0.44 -13.12
CA ASP A 207 -8.63 -0.36 -13.87
C ASP A 207 -8.42 0.18 -15.29
N ALA A 208 -9.51 0.55 -15.97
CA ALA A 208 -9.43 1.15 -17.31
C ALA A 208 -8.74 2.52 -17.27
N ALA A 209 -9.05 3.35 -16.27
CA ALA A 209 -8.42 4.64 -16.07
C ALA A 209 -6.92 4.51 -15.71
N GLU A 210 -6.58 3.56 -14.84
CA GLU A 210 -5.20 3.24 -14.46
C GLU A 210 -4.37 2.82 -15.68
N ALA A 211 -4.89 1.95 -16.52
CA ALA A 211 -4.20 1.47 -17.73
C ALA A 211 -3.82 2.61 -18.68
N ALA A 212 -4.55 3.74 -18.66
CA ALA A 212 -4.26 4.91 -19.46
C ALA A 212 -3.22 5.87 -18.85
N LEU A 213 -2.90 5.73 -17.56
CA LEU A 213 -2.04 6.68 -16.82
C LEU A 213 -0.65 6.85 -17.42
N PRO A 214 0.09 5.82 -17.85
CA PRO A 214 1.41 5.99 -18.42
C PRO A 214 1.41 6.89 -19.66
N GLN A 215 0.42 6.72 -20.53
CA GLN A 215 0.29 7.53 -21.74
C GLN A 215 -0.10 8.97 -21.42
N LYS A 216 -1.02 9.19 -20.48
CA LYS A 216 -1.43 10.51 -20.01
C LYS A 216 -0.25 11.25 -19.36
N GLN A 217 0.52 10.57 -18.51
CA GLN A 217 1.71 11.15 -17.88
C GLN A 217 2.77 11.52 -18.92
N LEU A 218 3.03 10.64 -19.90
CA LEU A 218 3.96 10.93 -20.98
C LEU A 218 3.52 12.15 -21.80
N ALA A 219 2.24 12.24 -22.15
CA ALA A 219 1.69 13.41 -22.87
C ALA A 219 1.81 14.70 -22.05
N ALA A 220 1.56 14.64 -20.73
CA ALA A 220 1.75 15.78 -19.83
C ALA A 220 3.23 16.18 -19.73
N ARG A 221 4.15 15.20 -19.65
CA ARG A 221 5.60 15.43 -19.69
C ARG A 221 6.04 16.18 -20.94
N GLU A 222 5.60 15.74 -22.11
CA GLU A 222 5.95 16.40 -23.38
C GLU A 222 5.42 17.83 -23.46
N ARG A 223 4.26 18.10 -22.86
CA ARG A 223 3.69 19.44 -22.75
C ARG A 223 4.31 20.29 -21.65
N SER A 224 5.05 19.71 -20.72
CA SER A 224 5.74 20.40 -19.61
C SER A 224 7.24 20.56 -19.85
N ARG A 225 7.72 20.50 -21.10
CA ARG A 225 9.13 20.71 -21.43
C ARG A 225 9.66 21.98 -20.78
N MET A 226 10.76 21.85 -20.08
CA MET A 226 11.31 22.90 -19.23
C MET A 226 12.58 23.49 -19.83
N HIS A 227 12.64 24.80 -19.94
CA HIS A 227 13.86 25.51 -20.27
C HIS A 227 14.51 26.05 -19.00
N ILE A 228 15.84 25.82 -18.85
CA ILE A 228 16.61 26.24 -17.68
C ILE A 228 17.44 27.46 -18.07
N GLU A 229 17.31 28.54 -17.30
CA GLU A 229 18.16 29.74 -17.41
C GLU A 229 18.99 29.88 -16.14
N SER A 230 20.32 29.91 -16.30
CA SER A 230 21.27 30.11 -15.20
C SER A 230 22.27 31.20 -15.60
N PRO A 231 21.95 32.46 -15.35
CA PRO A 231 22.78 33.61 -15.82
C PRO A 231 24.12 33.70 -15.09
N VAL A 232 24.22 33.20 -13.86
CA VAL A 232 25.44 33.13 -13.06
C VAL A 232 25.75 31.68 -12.75
N ASP A 233 26.76 31.13 -13.42
CA ASP A 233 27.14 29.74 -13.25
C ASP A 233 28.64 29.53 -13.49
N TYR A 234 29.33 28.95 -12.53
CA TYR A 234 30.75 28.66 -12.64
C TYR A 234 30.94 27.37 -13.44
N ASN A 235 31.52 27.52 -14.67
CA ASN A 235 31.79 26.39 -15.57
C ASN A 235 30.55 25.52 -15.89
N ASN A 236 29.36 26.10 -15.96
CA ASN A 236 28.09 25.39 -16.18
C ASN A 236 27.78 24.29 -15.15
N MET A 237 28.35 24.33 -13.96
CA MET A 237 28.18 23.28 -12.96
C MET A 237 26.75 23.20 -12.44
N VAL A 238 26.15 24.36 -12.18
CA VAL A 238 24.74 24.45 -11.72
C VAL A 238 23.78 24.03 -12.82
N PHE A 239 23.99 24.52 -14.04
CA PHE A 239 23.18 24.16 -15.20
C PHE A 239 23.15 22.64 -15.42
N GLN A 240 24.31 21.99 -15.39
CA GLN A 240 24.38 20.52 -15.55
C GLN A 240 23.75 19.77 -14.38
N ALA A 241 23.89 20.28 -13.15
CA ALA A 241 23.22 19.68 -11.98
C ALA A 241 21.70 19.82 -12.07
N MET A 242 21.19 20.97 -12.54
CA MET A 242 19.75 21.17 -12.78
C MET A 242 19.21 20.23 -13.86
N ILE A 243 19.94 20.04 -14.98
CA ILE A 243 19.52 19.06 -16.00
C ILE A 243 19.38 17.66 -15.39
N ARG A 244 20.34 17.24 -14.57
CA ARG A 244 20.27 15.94 -13.89
C ARG A 244 19.07 15.88 -12.92
N ALA A 245 18.91 16.89 -12.08
CA ALA A 245 17.83 16.93 -11.09
C ALA A 245 16.43 16.88 -11.75
N PHE A 246 16.22 17.64 -12.82
CA PHE A 246 14.97 17.58 -13.59
C PHE A 246 14.79 16.26 -14.32
N GLY A 247 15.84 15.73 -14.94
CA GLY A 247 15.82 14.43 -15.61
C GLY A 247 15.45 13.29 -14.65
N ASN A 248 16.05 13.27 -13.47
CA ASN A 248 15.76 12.28 -12.41
C ASN A 248 14.34 12.43 -11.85
N ALA A 249 13.81 13.65 -11.81
CA ALA A 249 12.41 13.91 -11.49
C ALA A 249 11.43 13.60 -12.64
N GLY A 250 11.94 13.12 -13.77
CA GLY A 250 11.15 12.70 -14.93
C GLY A 250 10.76 13.82 -15.90
N PHE A 251 11.23 15.06 -15.73
CA PHE A 251 10.93 16.15 -16.64
C PHE A 251 11.79 16.09 -17.93
N ALA A 252 11.21 16.55 -19.02
CA ALA A 252 11.95 16.77 -20.26
C ALA A 252 12.56 18.19 -20.25
N VAL A 253 13.89 18.28 -20.46
CA VAL A 253 14.59 19.55 -20.57
C VAL A 253 14.67 19.96 -22.05
N GLU A 254 14.31 21.21 -22.35
CA GLU A 254 14.31 21.80 -23.68
C GLU A 254 15.40 22.88 -23.77
N GLN A 255 16.27 22.74 -24.76
CA GLN A 255 17.35 23.72 -24.96
C GLN A 255 16.84 25.03 -25.58
N ASN A 256 15.86 24.95 -26.48
CA ASN A 256 15.31 26.12 -27.13
C ASN A 256 14.16 26.69 -26.29
N ARG A 257 14.36 27.91 -25.80
CA ARG A 257 13.37 28.63 -25.00
C ARG A 257 11.99 28.72 -25.69
N ASN A 258 11.96 28.91 -27.01
CA ASN A 258 10.70 29.07 -27.74
C ASN A 258 9.84 27.80 -27.78
N ASN A 259 10.43 26.63 -27.54
CA ASN A 259 9.75 25.35 -27.53
C ASN A 259 9.30 24.94 -26.12
N ALA A 260 9.74 25.66 -25.10
CA ALA A 260 9.41 25.38 -23.71
C ALA A 260 8.10 26.07 -23.31
N LEU A 261 7.29 25.39 -22.52
CA LEU A 261 6.09 25.94 -21.89
C LEU A 261 6.27 26.20 -20.39
N THR A 262 7.36 25.70 -19.85
CA THR A 262 7.77 25.87 -18.45
C THR A 262 9.20 26.39 -18.43
N TYR A 263 9.46 27.32 -17.54
CA TYR A 263 10.77 27.97 -17.42
C TYR A 263 11.28 27.82 -15.99
N CYS A 264 12.56 27.52 -15.84
CA CYS A 264 13.25 27.54 -14.56
C CYS A 264 14.35 28.60 -14.59
N LEU A 265 14.14 29.69 -13.89
CA LEU A 265 15.18 30.69 -13.67
C LEU A 265 15.95 30.29 -12.41
N VAL A 266 17.26 30.09 -12.57
CA VAL A 266 18.17 29.76 -11.48
C VAL A 266 19.08 30.95 -11.22
N GLN A 267 19.04 31.49 -10.02
CA GLN A 267 19.93 32.57 -9.56
C GLN A 267 20.85 32.05 -8.49
N VAL A 268 22.13 32.37 -8.56
CA VAL A 268 23.14 32.02 -7.56
C VAL A 268 23.72 33.31 -6.96
N ASP A 269 23.55 33.47 -5.68
CA ASP A 269 24.15 34.55 -4.90
C ASP A 269 25.43 34.02 -4.25
N GLU A 270 26.58 34.70 -4.53
CA GLU A 270 27.90 34.34 -4.04
C GLU A 270 28.27 35.20 -2.82
N GLY A 271 28.43 34.58 -1.68
CA GLY A 271 28.99 35.21 -0.48
C GLY A 271 30.49 34.91 -0.37
N GLU A 272 31.34 35.94 -0.59
CA GLU A 272 32.78 35.83 -0.48
C GLU A 272 33.29 36.42 0.85
N GLN A 273 34.18 35.71 1.52
CA GLN A 273 34.88 36.19 2.72
C GLN A 273 36.39 35.90 2.61
N ILE A 274 37.21 36.94 2.80
CA ILE A 274 38.65 36.83 2.84
C ILE A 274 39.07 36.89 4.31
N MET A 275 39.83 35.88 4.75
CA MET A 275 40.32 35.74 6.11
C MET A 275 41.83 35.45 6.05
N SER A 276 42.53 35.57 7.17
CA SER A 276 43.94 35.19 7.27
C SER A 276 44.24 33.73 6.91
N ALA A 277 43.23 32.86 7.09
CA ALA A 277 43.32 31.41 6.77
C ALA A 277 43.01 31.09 5.29
N GLY A 278 42.61 32.07 4.47
CA GLY A 278 42.26 31.85 3.07
C GLY A 278 40.99 32.56 2.64
N VAL A 279 40.49 32.18 1.45
CA VAL A 279 39.24 32.67 0.89
C VAL A 279 38.14 31.65 1.08
N PHE A 280 36.96 32.13 1.46
CA PHE A 280 35.78 31.29 1.74
C PHE A 280 34.61 31.76 0.89
N TYR A 281 33.84 30.79 0.36
CA TYR A 281 32.61 31.01 -0.35
C TYR A 281 31.44 30.26 0.32
N ASN A 282 30.29 30.92 0.39
CA ASN A 282 29.00 30.28 0.57
C ASN A 282 28.10 30.67 -0.61
N LEU A 283 27.31 29.73 -1.10
CA LEU A 283 26.43 29.94 -2.21
C LEU A 283 24.98 29.76 -1.77
N VAL A 284 24.12 30.63 -2.26
CA VAL A 284 22.68 30.52 -2.11
C VAL A 284 22.08 30.46 -3.52
N LEU A 285 21.46 29.32 -3.83
CA LEU A 285 20.74 29.13 -5.08
C LEU A 285 19.26 29.36 -4.83
N THR A 286 18.64 30.20 -5.65
CA THR A 286 17.19 30.36 -5.74
C THR A 286 16.72 29.91 -7.14
N GLY A 287 15.81 28.94 -7.17
CA GLY A 287 15.18 28.49 -8.39
C GLY A 287 13.71 28.88 -8.43
N ILE A 288 13.25 29.43 -9.55
CA ILE A 288 11.85 29.82 -9.76
C ILE A 288 11.34 29.08 -11.00
N ILE A 289 10.38 28.21 -10.82
CA ILE A 289 9.68 27.54 -11.91
C ILE A 289 8.43 28.32 -12.23
N SER A 290 8.30 28.71 -13.51
CA SER A 290 7.21 29.52 -14.02
C SER A 290 6.58 28.86 -15.23
N GLY A 291 5.26 28.94 -15.33
CA GLY A 291 4.50 28.61 -16.53
C GLY A 291 4.04 29.87 -17.24
N LYS A 292 3.19 29.70 -18.25
CA LYS A 292 2.63 30.80 -19.06
C LYS A 292 1.90 31.87 -18.21
N ASN A 293 1.31 31.46 -17.09
CA ASN A 293 0.45 32.30 -16.25
C ASN A 293 1.15 32.84 -14.98
N GLY A 294 2.47 32.63 -14.85
CA GLY A 294 3.23 33.11 -13.70
C GLY A 294 4.03 32.03 -12.98
N SER A 295 4.54 32.38 -11.79
CA SER A 295 5.32 31.47 -10.96
C SER A 295 4.45 30.33 -10.42
N LEU A 296 4.97 29.11 -10.56
CA LEU A 296 4.33 27.88 -10.08
C LEU A 296 4.91 27.45 -8.73
N PHE A 297 6.24 27.48 -8.64
CA PHE A 297 6.94 26.94 -7.49
C PHE A 297 8.33 27.56 -7.42
N SER A 298 8.82 27.78 -6.19
CA SER A 298 10.18 28.25 -5.96
C SER A 298 10.87 27.40 -4.89
N PHE A 299 12.18 27.26 -5.02
CA PHE A 299 13.00 26.53 -4.07
C PHE A 299 14.30 27.29 -3.80
N LYS A 300 14.87 27.02 -2.61
CA LYS A 300 16.12 27.64 -2.14
C LYS A 300 17.05 26.57 -1.62
N ILE A 301 18.31 26.66 -2.02
CA ILE A 301 19.38 25.76 -1.57
C ILE A 301 20.53 26.62 -1.07
N GLU A 302 21.03 26.34 0.11
CA GLU A 302 22.15 27.04 0.72
C GLU A 302 23.27 26.05 1.03
N THR A 303 24.50 26.37 0.62
CA THR A 303 25.67 25.51 0.90
C THR A 303 26.35 25.94 2.19
N ALA A 304 26.95 24.95 2.86
CA ALA A 304 27.94 25.25 3.89
C ALA A 304 29.14 25.99 3.28
N ARG A 305 29.77 26.84 4.09
CA ARG A 305 30.95 27.61 3.69
C ARG A 305 32.08 26.67 3.22
N GLN A 306 32.64 26.96 2.06
CA GLN A 306 33.78 26.24 1.46
C GLN A 306 34.99 27.15 1.41
N GLY A 307 36.15 26.66 1.89
CA GLY A 307 37.37 27.44 1.94
C GLY A 307 38.54 26.84 1.16
N ALA A 308 39.45 27.69 0.70
CA ALA A 308 40.73 27.29 0.12
C ALA A 308 41.77 28.42 0.24
N ILE A 309 43.05 28.09 -0.06
CA ILE A 309 44.16 29.04 -0.04
C ILE A 309 43.95 30.16 -1.08
N ASN A 310 43.39 29.82 -2.25
CA ASN A 310 43.11 30.80 -3.29
C ASN A 310 41.65 30.87 -3.66
N LYS A 311 41.26 32.00 -4.26
CA LYS A 311 39.87 32.35 -4.63
C LYS A 311 39.25 31.33 -5.58
N ASP A 312 39.95 30.97 -6.66
CA ASP A 312 39.40 30.08 -7.67
C ASP A 312 39.12 28.68 -7.14
N LEU A 313 40.03 28.13 -6.32
CA LEU A 313 39.84 26.84 -5.68
C LEU A 313 38.67 26.87 -4.65
N ALA A 314 38.54 27.94 -3.87
CA ALA A 314 37.46 28.11 -2.92
C ALA A 314 36.10 28.20 -3.63
N LYS A 315 36.02 28.98 -4.71
CA LYS A 315 34.82 29.11 -5.56
C LYS A 315 34.49 27.76 -6.18
N ARG A 316 35.40 27.06 -6.80
CA ARG A 316 35.20 25.73 -7.38
C ARG A 316 34.65 24.74 -6.37
N ARG A 317 35.20 24.69 -5.13
CA ARG A 317 34.69 23.82 -4.07
C ARG A 317 33.27 24.14 -3.67
N ALA A 318 32.91 25.45 -3.59
CA ALA A 318 31.57 25.88 -3.24
C ALA A 318 30.56 25.48 -4.33
N TYR A 319 30.88 25.65 -5.61
CA TYR A 319 30.03 25.21 -6.73
C TYR A 319 29.92 23.69 -6.83
N THR A 320 30.97 22.93 -6.51
CA THR A 320 30.91 21.48 -6.41
C THR A 320 29.93 21.07 -5.31
N ALA A 321 30.07 21.63 -4.10
CA ALA A 321 29.17 21.34 -2.98
C ALA A 321 27.69 21.70 -3.29
N LEU A 322 27.47 22.83 -4.00
CA LEU A 322 26.14 23.22 -4.45
C LEU A 322 25.56 22.22 -5.45
N SER A 323 26.37 21.82 -6.45
CA SER A 323 25.98 20.85 -7.49
C SER A 323 25.61 19.48 -6.89
N ASP A 324 26.37 19.03 -5.89
CA ASP A 324 26.14 17.74 -5.20
C ASP A 324 24.87 17.79 -4.32
N ALA A 325 24.60 18.92 -3.67
CA ALA A 325 23.42 19.10 -2.83
C ALA A 325 22.12 19.30 -3.63
N LEU A 326 22.23 19.79 -4.87
CA LEU A 326 21.11 20.32 -5.65
C LEU A 326 20.04 19.26 -5.93
N GLU A 327 20.45 18.07 -6.35
CA GLU A 327 19.52 16.99 -6.72
C GLU A 327 18.66 16.57 -5.52
N THR A 328 19.29 16.32 -4.36
CA THR A 328 18.55 15.92 -3.15
C THR A 328 17.64 17.03 -2.66
N ALA A 329 18.14 18.27 -2.62
CA ALA A 329 17.34 19.40 -2.13
C ALA A 329 16.17 19.72 -3.09
N PHE A 330 16.41 19.71 -4.41
CA PHE A 330 15.34 19.91 -5.40
C PHE A 330 14.26 18.84 -5.28
N THR A 331 14.64 17.56 -5.17
CA THR A 331 13.68 16.46 -5.01
C THR A 331 12.82 16.62 -3.76
N ALA A 332 13.43 17.04 -2.64
CA ALA A 332 12.68 17.29 -1.41
C ALA A 332 11.67 18.44 -1.53
N GLU A 333 12.08 19.55 -2.16
CA GLU A 333 11.19 20.69 -2.38
C GLU A 333 10.08 20.39 -3.39
N LEU A 334 10.39 19.65 -4.46
CA LEU A 334 9.41 19.19 -5.43
C LEU A 334 8.35 18.28 -4.78
N ALA A 335 8.78 17.36 -3.90
CA ALA A 335 7.87 16.51 -3.16
C ALA A 335 6.94 17.31 -2.23
N ARG A 336 7.45 18.37 -1.58
CA ARG A 336 6.61 19.30 -0.79
C ARG A 336 5.56 19.99 -1.65
N TYR A 337 5.96 20.49 -2.81
CA TYR A 337 5.04 21.12 -3.75
C TYR A 337 3.99 20.13 -4.24
N GLN A 338 4.41 18.92 -4.63
CA GLN A 338 3.54 17.85 -5.08
C GLN A 338 2.49 17.47 -4.02
N ASN A 339 2.90 17.37 -2.75
CA ASN A 339 1.99 17.12 -1.63
C ASN A 339 1.00 18.29 -1.39
N ALA A 340 1.39 19.53 -1.69
CA ALA A 340 0.48 20.68 -1.62
C ALA A 340 -0.60 20.61 -2.73
N LEU A 341 -0.25 20.13 -3.93
CA LEU A 341 -1.21 19.95 -5.04
C LEU A 341 -2.32 18.92 -4.74
N ILE A 342 -2.07 17.96 -3.83
CA ILE A 342 -3.08 16.96 -3.45
C ILE A 342 -4.16 17.56 -2.55
N LYS A 343 -3.83 18.62 -1.79
CA LYS A 343 -4.73 19.23 -0.80
C LYS A 343 -5.71 20.25 -1.38
N HIS A 344 -5.51 20.61 -2.63
CA HIS A 344 -6.32 21.57 -3.40
C HIS A 344 -6.92 20.91 -4.65
#